data_084cce5309704c32fd1475e815e9c68e
#
_entry.id   084cce5309704c32fd1475e815e9c68e
#
_cell.length_a   1.000
_cell.length_b   1.000
_cell.length_c   1.000
_cell.angle_alpha   90.00
_cell.angle_beta   90.00
_cell.angle_gamma   90.00
#
_symmetry.space_group_name_H-M   'P 1'
#
loop_
_entity.id
_entity.type
_entity.pdbx_description
1 polymer ?
#
loop_
_entity_poly.entity_id
_entity_poly.type
_entity_poly.pdbx_seq_one_letter_code
_entity_poly.pdbx_strand_id
1 'polypeptide(L)'
;MKVELENVKPMEIEKRSFEIITEELGDKQLLPGTELIVKRCIHTSADFDYADNLCFSPDVVERAMKAIKEGACIVTDTQMAKAGINKRALARYGGEVYCFMSDEDVAKIAKENGTTRATASMYKAATLDKKLIFAIGNAPTALVRLYELIEDGKLNPELIIGVPVGFVNVVQSKELIMDSGAPYIVARGRKGGSNIAACICNALLYMIDNRRD
;
A
#
# COMPACT_ATOMS: atom_id res chain seq x y z
N MET A 1 -31.96 -28.07 0.56
CA MET A 1 -31.40 -27.28 1.64
C MET A 1 -31.76 -25.84 1.38
N LYS A 2 -32.55 -25.18 2.26
CA LYS A 2 -32.80 -23.73 2.12
C LYS A 2 -31.57 -23.01 2.65
N VAL A 3 -30.92 -22.20 1.79
CA VAL A 3 -29.85 -21.33 2.21
C VAL A 3 -30.48 -20.13 2.92
N GLU A 4 -30.18 -19.94 4.19
CA GLU A 4 -30.59 -18.74 4.92
C GLU A 4 -29.56 -17.64 4.64
N LEU A 5 -30.02 -16.52 4.12
CA LEU A 5 -29.20 -15.34 3.87
C LEU A 5 -29.44 -14.31 4.97
N GLU A 6 -28.36 -13.76 5.52
CA GLU A 6 -28.43 -12.62 6.42
C GLU A 6 -28.96 -11.40 5.65
N ASN A 7 -30.03 -10.77 6.18
CA ASN A 7 -30.63 -9.60 5.54
C ASN A 7 -30.06 -8.31 6.12
N VAL A 8 -28.97 -7.84 5.52
CA VAL A 8 -28.29 -6.60 5.92
C VAL A 8 -28.59 -5.49 4.93
N LYS A 9 -28.90 -4.29 5.42
CA LYS A 9 -29.11 -3.13 4.56
C LYS A 9 -27.82 -2.74 3.84
N PRO A 10 -27.86 -2.27 2.57
CA PRO A 10 -26.65 -1.96 1.79
C PRO A 10 -25.67 -1.02 2.51
N MET A 11 -26.19 -0.04 3.26
CA MET A 11 -25.38 0.92 4.03
C MET A 11 -24.69 0.31 5.27
N GLU A 12 -25.10 -0.88 5.68
CA GLU A 12 -24.64 -1.56 6.89
C GLU A 12 -23.71 -2.75 6.58
N ILE A 13 -23.58 -3.14 5.29
CA ILE A 13 -22.80 -4.33 4.89
C ILE A 13 -21.34 -4.22 5.32
N GLU A 14 -20.70 -3.07 5.10
CA GLU A 14 -19.30 -2.87 5.49
C GLU A 14 -19.14 -2.97 7.01
N LYS A 15 -20.01 -2.28 7.76
CA LYS A 15 -20.02 -2.33 9.22
C LYS A 15 -20.19 -3.78 9.73
N ARG A 16 -21.16 -4.53 9.16
CA ARG A 16 -21.37 -5.93 9.52
C ARG A 16 -20.16 -6.79 9.24
N SER A 17 -19.47 -6.55 8.12
CA SER A 17 -18.21 -7.23 7.80
C SER A 17 -17.12 -6.97 8.85
N PHE A 18 -16.99 -5.71 9.30
CA PHE A 18 -16.02 -5.35 10.35
C PHE A 18 -16.37 -5.95 11.71
N GLU A 19 -17.66 -6.09 12.04
CA GLU A 19 -18.12 -6.80 13.23
C GLU A 19 -17.68 -8.26 13.20
N ILE A 20 -17.95 -8.98 12.09
CA ILE A 20 -17.54 -10.38 11.90
C ILE A 20 -16.03 -10.52 12.02
N ILE A 21 -15.26 -9.67 11.33
CA ILE A 21 -13.79 -9.68 11.40
C ILE A 21 -13.32 -9.46 12.84
N THR A 22 -13.96 -8.58 13.59
CA THR A 22 -13.60 -8.31 14.98
C THR A 22 -13.90 -9.52 15.86
N GLU A 23 -15.05 -10.15 15.67
CA GLU A 23 -15.44 -11.37 16.39
C GLU A 23 -14.45 -12.52 16.11
N GLU A 24 -14.06 -12.72 14.84
CA GLU A 24 -13.11 -13.77 14.44
C GLU A 24 -11.67 -13.50 14.89
N LEU A 25 -11.24 -12.24 15.00
CA LEU A 25 -9.94 -11.85 15.56
C LEU A 25 -9.88 -12.15 17.07
N GLY A 26 -11.03 -12.17 17.78
CA GLY A 26 -11.12 -12.45 19.21
C GLY A 26 -10.23 -11.51 20.04
N ASP A 27 -9.44 -12.09 20.93
CA ASP A 27 -8.55 -11.36 21.85
C ASP A 27 -7.21 -10.95 21.22
N LYS A 28 -7.05 -11.08 19.89
CA LYS A 28 -5.81 -10.75 19.21
C LYS A 28 -5.51 -9.26 19.32
N GLN A 29 -4.37 -8.93 19.91
CA GLN A 29 -3.91 -7.56 20.06
C GLN A 29 -3.25 -7.10 18.76
N LEU A 30 -3.83 -6.10 18.12
CA LEU A 30 -3.23 -5.40 17.00
C LEU A 30 -2.38 -4.23 17.51
N LEU A 31 -1.40 -3.80 16.71
CA LEU A 31 -0.60 -2.63 17.05
C LEU A 31 -1.51 -1.38 17.13
N PRO A 32 -1.51 -0.62 18.24
CA PRO A 32 -2.37 0.54 18.39
C PRO A 32 -2.26 1.53 17.23
N GLY A 33 -3.41 1.99 16.72
CA GLY A 33 -3.49 2.90 15.59
C GLY A 33 -3.41 2.25 14.20
N THR A 34 -3.21 0.92 14.12
CA THR A 34 -3.17 0.19 12.84
C THR A 34 -4.41 -0.66 12.56
N GLU A 35 -5.33 -0.73 13.52
CA GLU A 35 -6.46 -1.66 13.52
C GLU A 35 -7.32 -1.54 12.27
N LEU A 36 -7.60 -0.30 11.83
CA LEU A 36 -8.39 -0.07 10.62
C LEU A 36 -7.67 -0.58 9.37
N ILE A 37 -6.36 -0.37 9.27
CA ILE A 37 -5.55 -0.84 8.13
C ILE A 37 -5.59 -2.36 8.06
N VAL A 38 -5.34 -3.03 9.19
CA VAL A 38 -5.34 -4.50 9.27
C VAL A 38 -6.72 -5.05 8.90
N LYS A 39 -7.78 -4.57 9.54
CA LYS A 39 -9.15 -5.04 9.29
C LYS A 39 -9.58 -4.81 7.84
N ARG A 40 -9.18 -3.69 7.22
CA ARG A 40 -9.45 -3.43 5.80
C ARG A 40 -8.69 -4.38 4.88
N CYS A 41 -7.47 -4.76 5.20
CA CYS A 41 -6.73 -5.77 4.46
C CYS A 41 -7.42 -7.15 4.55
N ILE A 42 -7.89 -7.53 5.75
CA ILE A 42 -8.68 -8.75 5.96
C ILE A 42 -9.99 -8.68 5.15
N HIS A 43 -10.73 -7.58 5.25
CA HIS A 43 -11.99 -7.39 4.52
C HIS A 43 -11.80 -7.50 3.00
N THR A 44 -10.71 -6.96 2.46
CA THR A 44 -10.40 -6.97 1.02
C THR A 44 -10.02 -8.36 0.50
N SER A 45 -9.46 -9.22 1.34
CA SER A 45 -8.86 -10.51 0.95
C SER A 45 -9.53 -11.73 1.56
N ALA A 46 -10.33 -11.55 2.61
CA ALA A 46 -10.81 -12.60 3.50
C ALA A 46 -9.68 -13.43 4.13
N ASP A 47 -8.49 -12.82 4.32
CA ASP A 47 -7.27 -13.48 4.79
C ASP A 47 -6.82 -12.88 6.13
N PHE A 48 -6.99 -13.64 7.22
CA PHE A 48 -6.66 -13.22 8.57
C PHE A 48 -5.15 -13.17 8.87
N ASP A 49 -4.31 -13.78 8.02
CA ASP A 49 -2.85 -13.70 8.19
C ASP A 49 -2.33 -12.26 8.14
N TYR A 50 -3.09 -11.31 7.57
CA TYR A 50 -2.72 -9.89 7.61
C TYR A 50 -2.65 -9.32 9.03
N ALA A 51 -3.32 -9.93 10.00
CA ALA A 51 -3.21 -9.55 11.41
C ALA A 51 -1.86 -9.93 12.04
N ASP A 52 -1.12 -10.87 11.43
CA ASP A 52 0.21 -11.30 11.87
C ASP A 52 1.33 -10.75 10.97
N ASN A 53 1.04 -10.61 9.68
CA ASN A 53 2.06 -10.37 8.67
C ASN A 53 2.25 -8.90 8.31
N LEU A 54 1.32 -8.02 8.68
CA LEU A 54 1.52 -6.58 8.47
C LEU A 54 2.51 -6.03 9.48
N CYS A 55 3.62 -5.51 8.98
CA CYS A 55 4.68 -4.87 9.74
C CYS A 55 4.65 -3.36 9.49
N PHE A 56 4.80 -2.60 10.56
CA PHE A 56 4.74 -1.14 10.55
C PHE A 56 6.02 -0.58 11.15
N SER A 57 6.66 0.39 10.49
CA SER A 57 7.73 1.16 11.14
C SER A 57 7.14 2.07 12.23
N PRO A 58 7.94 2.52 13.21
CA PRO A 58 7.47 3.41 14.27
C PRO A 58 6.75 4.64 13.72
N ASP A 59 5.61 5.00 14.31
CA ASP A 59 4.80 6.20 14.01
C ASP A 59 4.38 6.35 12.54
N VAL A 60 4.47 5.28 11.74
CA VAL A 60 4.29 5.34 10.28
C VAL A 60 2.89 5.80 9.88
N VAL A 61 1.86 5.42 10.62
CA VAL A 61 0.46 5.79 10.31
C VAL A 61 0.26 7.30 10.46
N GLU A 62 0.74 7.86 11.56
CA GLU A 62 0.66 9.31 11.82
C GLU A 62 1.48 10.11 10.81
N ARG A 63 2.71 9.65 10.51
CA ARG A 63 3.58 10.24 9.48
C ARG A 63 2.93 10.22 8.11
N ALA A 64 2.37 9.10 7.70
CA ALA A 64 1.68 8.95 6.42
C ALA A 64 0.45 9.88 6.31
N MET A 65 -0.39 9.93 7.35
CA MET A 65 -1.53 10.83 7.39
C MET A 65 -1.12 12.30 7.32
N LYS A 66 -0.03 12.67 8.00
CA LYS A 66 0.53 14.02 7.93
C LYS A 66 1.02 14.34 6.51
N ALA A 67 1.81 13.44 5.91
CA ALA A 67 2.33 13.62 4.55
C ALA A 67 1.18 13.79 3.53
N ILE A 68 0.10 12.98 3.64
CA ILE A 68 -1.09 13.13 2.79
C ILE A 68 -1.72 14.51 2.96
N LYS A 69 -1.94 14.97 4.20
CA LYS A 69 -2.48 16.31 4.47
C LYS A 69 -1.63 17.45 3.93
N GLU A 70 -0.33 17.21 3.79
CA GLU A 70 0.65 18.14 3.22
C GLU A 70 0.84 17.98 1.70
N GLY A 71 -0.06 17.26 1.03
CA GLY A 71 -0.10 17.14 -0.43
C GLY A 71 0.78 16.04 -1.02
N ALA A 72 1.18 15.04 -0.24
CA ALA A 72 1.94 13.91 -0.77
C ALA A 72 1.20 13.20 -1.89
N CYS A 73 1.94 12.83 -2.93
CA CYS A 73 1.46 12.07 -4.07
C CYS A 73 1.75 10.58 -3.89
N ILE A 74 0.92 9.73 -4.48
CA ILE A 74 1.09 8.28 -4.40
C ILE A 74 1.60 7.74 -5.74
N VAL A 75 2.67 6.96 -5.72
CA VAL A 75 3.21 6.25 -6.89
C VAL A 75 2.93 4.77 -6.75
N THR A 76 2.32 4.17 -7.78
CA THR A 76 2.01 2.75 -7.81
C THR A 76 2.79 2.02 -8.89
N ASP A 77 3.04 0.72 -8.67
CA ASP A 77 3.69 -0.17 -9.64
C ASP A 77 2.71 -0.87 -10.58
N THR A 78 1.40 -0.62 -10.43
CA THR A 78 0.38 -1.18 -11.32
C THR A 78 -0.76 -0.19 -11.57
N GLN A 79 -1.35 -0.26 -12.77
CA GLN A 79 -2.58 0.48 -13.08
C GLN A 79 -3.77 0.02 -12.22
N MET A 80 -3.79 -1.25 -11.79
CA MET A 80 -4.81 -1.78 -10.90
C MET A 80 -4.78 -1.06 -9.54
N ALA A 81 -3.61 -0.94 -8.91
CA ALA A 81 -3.49 -0.19 -7.65
C ALA A 81 -3.89 1.28 -7.83
N LYS A 82 -3.39 1.94 -8.91
CA LYS A 82 -3.80 3.31 -9.27
C LYS A 82 -5.30 3.45 -9.43
N ALA A 83 -5.97 2.47 -10.07
CA ALA A 83 -7.42 2.49 -10.24
C ALA A 83 -8.18 2.32 -8.92
N GLY A 84 -7.67 1.49 -8.00
CA GLY A 84 -8.29 1.19 -6.72
C GLY A 84 -8.18 2.28 -5.66
N ILE A 85 -7.24 3.22 -5.79
CA ILE A 85 -7.06 4.32 -4.85
C ILE A 85 -8.14 5.39 -5.04
N ASN A 86 -8.71 5.88 -3.93
CA ASN A 86 -9.70 6.96 -3.92
C ASN A 86 -9.04 8.32 -4.24
N LYS A 87 -8.84 8.56 -5.54
CA LYS A 87 -8.19 9.79 -6.06
C LYS A 87 -8.94 11.07 -5.64
N ARG A 88 -10.28 10.99 -5.52
CA ARG A 88 -11.09 12.14 -5.11
C ARG A 88 -10.81 12.53 -3.64
N ALA A 89 -10.60 11.54 -2.78
CA ALA A 89 -10.23 11.79 -1.39
C ALA A 89 -8.82 12.39 -1.31
N LEU A 90 -7.86 11.81 -2.03
CA LEU A 90 -6.47 12.28 -2.06
C LEU A 90 -6.36 13.71 -2.62
N ALA A 91 -7.09 14.02 -3.69
CA ALA A 91 -7.08 15.33 -4.35
C ALA A 91 -7.55 16.48 -3.44
N ARG A 92 -8.35 16.21 -2.40
CA ARG A 92 -8.74 17.22 -1.40
C ARG A 92 -7.55 17.78 -0.63
N TYR A 93 -6.47 17.03 -0.57
CA TYR A 93 -5.20 17.41 0.07
C TYR A 93 -4.14 17.85 -0.94
N GLY A 94 -4.49 17.98 -2.23
CA GLY A 94 -3.56 18.36 -3.29
C GLY A 94 -2.69 17.22 -3.83
N GLY A 95 -2.87 15.99 -3.34
CA GLY A 95 -2.14 14.82 -3.82
C GLY A 95 -2.72 14.23 -5.11
N GLU A 96 -1.87 13.55 -5.87
CA GLU A 96 -2.20 12.85 -7.11
C GLU A 96 -1.70 11.40 -7.07
N VAL A 97 -2.27 10.54 -7.92
CA VAL A 97 -1.81 9.13 -8.04
C VAL A 97 -1.13 8.93 -9.39
N TYR A 98 0.14 8.54 -9.36
CA TYR A 98 0.96 8.23 -10.53
C TYR A 98 1.14 6.72 -10.72
N CYS A 99 1.25 6.30 -11.97
CA CYS A 99 1.71 4.97 -12.35
C CYS A 99 2.37 5.09 -13.73
N PHE A 100 3.67 4.93 -13.79
CA PHE A 100 4.47 5.14 -15.00
C PHE A 100 4.68 3.86 -15.82
N MET A 101 4.06 2.75 -15.43
CA MET A 101 4.25 1.42 -16.05
C MET A 101 3.85 1.37 -17.53
N SER A 102 2.96 2.24 -17.97
CA SER A 102 2.48 2.32 -19.36
C SER A 102 3.17 3.40 -20.19
N ASP A 103 4.09 4.16 -19.59
CA ASP A 103 4.76 5.27 -20.25
C ASP A 103 5.79 4.74 -21.26
N GLU A 104 5.83 5.33 -22.46
CA GLU A 104 6.72 4.89 -23.54
C GLU A 104 8.20 5.12 -23.21
N ASP A 105 8.52 6.23 -22.55
CA ASP A 105 9.88 6.54 -22.08
C ASP A 105 10.37 5.51 -21.06
N VAL A 106 9.50 5.08 -20.14
CA VAL A 106 9.79 4.02 -19.16
C VAL A 106 10.05 2.68 -19.85
N ALA A 107 9.25 2.34 -20.86
CA ALA A 107 9.45 1.12 -21.63
C ALA A 107 10.79 1.14 -22.40
N LYS A 108 11.16 2.29 -22.97
CA LYS A 108 12.43 2.51 -23.66
C LYS A 108 13.63 2.39 -22.71
N ILE A 109 13.60 3.12 -21.59
CA ILE A 109 14.65 3.08 -20.56
C ILE A 109 14.84 1.66 -20.03
N ALA A 110 13.76 0.94 -19.74
CA ALA A 110 13.83 -0.44 -19.26
C ALA A 110 14.53 -1.35 -20.26
N LYS A 111 14.22 -1.23 -21.56
CA LYS A 111 14.84 -2.01 -22.63
C LYS A 111 16.32 -1.66 -22.82
N GLU A 112 16.68 -0.37 -22.84
CA GLU A 112 18.05 0.09 -23.02
C GLU A 112 18.97 -0.34 -21.88
N ASN A 113 18.46 -0.34 -20.65
CA ASN A 113 19.23 -0.71 -19.46
C ASN A 113 19.10 -2.21 -19.07
N GLY A 114 18.40 -3.04 -19.86
CA GLY A 114 18.21 -4.45 -19.54
C GLY A 114 17.50 -4.69 -18.20
N THR A 115 16.60 -3.78 -17.80
CA THR A 115 15.90 -3.83 -16.51
C THR A 115 14.38 -3.95 -16.68
N THR A 116 13.64 -4.03 -15.56
CA THR A 116 12.18 -4.10 -15.62
C THR A 116 11.56 -2.70 -15.75
N ARG A 117 10.35 -2.63 -16.33
CA ARG A 117 9.57 -1.37 -16.32
C ARG A 117 9.31 -0.87 -14.92
N ALA A 118 9.14 -1.77 -13.94
CA ALA A 118 8.93 -1.39 -12.56
C ALA A 118 10.15 -0.66 -11.98
N THR A 119 11.37 -1.16 -12.24
CA THR A 119 12.63 -0.49 -11.88
C THR A 119 12.72 0.89 -12.52
N ALA A 120 12.49 1.00 -13.84
CA ALA A 120 12.53 2.27 -14.57
C ALA A 120 11.44 3.25 -14.08
N SER A 121 10.24 2.75 -13.72
CA SER A 121 9.16 3.56 -13.14
C SER A 121 9.57 4.21 -11.82
N MET A 122 10.24 3.47 -10.94
CA MET A 122 10.69 4.01 -9.65
C MET A 122 11.79 5.05 -9.83
N TYR A 123 12.69 4.84 -10.78
CA TYR A 123 13.69 5.84 -11.15
C TYR A 123 13.03 7.14 -11.65
N LYS A 124 12.05 7.03 -12.55
CA LYS A 124 11.27 8.20 -13.05
C LYS A 124 10.53 8.89 -11.88
N ALA A 125 9.92 8.12 -10.98
CA ALA A 125 9.23 8.68 -9.83
C ALA A 125 10.17 9.50 -8.93
N ALA A 126 11.39 9.03 -8.71
CA ALA A 126 12.39 9.72 -7.89
C ALA A 126 12.84 11.08 -8.46
N THR A 127 12.54 11.36 -9.73
CA THR A 127 12.83 12.69 -10.35
C THR A 127 11.72 13.71 -10.10
N LEU A 128 10.60 13.32 -9.51
CA LEU A 128 9.52 14.24 -9.18
C LEU A 128 9.91 15.11 -7.97
N ASP A 129 9.78 16.41 -8.10
CA ASP A 129 9.92 17.36 -6.98
C ASP A 129 8.62 17.39 -6.16
N LYS A 130 8.33 16.28 -5.48
CA LYS A 130 7.09 16.09 -4.68
C LYS A 130 7.37 15.21 -3.47
N LYS A 131 6.55 15.35 -2.42
CA LYS A 131 6.47 14.36 -1.34
C LYS A 131 5.85 13.08 -1.90
N LEU A 132 6.51 11.95 -1.74
CA LEU A 132 6.09 10.69 -2.38
C LEU A 132 5.80 9.59 -1.37
N ILE A 133 4.67 8.93 -1.58
CA ILE A 133 4.28 7.66 -0.98
C ILE A 133 4.32 6.61 -2.09
N PHE A 134 5.03 5.50 -1.88
CA PHE A 134 5.09 4.40 -2.83
C PHE A 134 4.17 3.27 -2.41
N ALA A 135 3.29 2.82 -3.31
CA ALA A 135 2.36 1.72 -3.06
C ALA A 135 2.63 0.58 -4.06
N ILE A 136 3.48 -0.35 -3.63
CA ILE A 136 4.03 -1.44 -4.45
C ILE A 136 3.29 -2.73 -4.11
N GLY A 137 2.47 -3.19 -5.07
CA GLY A 137 1.60 -4.36 -4.90
C GLY A 137 1.94 -5.57 -5.79
N ASN A 138 2.90 -5.43 -6.72
CA ASN A 138 3.20 -6.47 -7.69
C ASN A 138 4.69 -6.73 -7.88
N ALA A 139 5.52 -5.71 -8.05
CA ALA A 139 6.88 -5.86 -8.53
C ALA A 139 7.93 -5.81 -7.41
N PRO A 140 8.57 -6.94 -7.03
CA PRO A 140 9.70 -6.95 -6.11
C PRO A 140 10.86 -6.06 -6.59
N THR A 141 11.07 -5.99 -7.91
CA THR A 141 12.11 -5.14 -8.51
C THR A 141 11.87 -3.64 -8.31
N ALA A 142 10.62 -3.21 -8.08
CA ALA A 142 10.33 -1.85 -7.66
C ALA A 142 10.85 -1.58 -6.24
N LEU A 143 10.62 -2.50 -5.29
CA LEU A 143 11.12 -2.36 -3.92
C LEU A 143 12.66 -2.36 -3.87
N VAL A 144 13.30 -3.26 -4.62
CA VAL A 144 14.77 -3.28 -4.72
C VAL A 144 15.28 -1.93 -5.23
N ARG A 145 14.63 -1.38 -6.27
CA ARG A 145 15.06 -0.08 -6.80
C ARG A 145 14.83 1.08 -5.84
N LEU A 146 13.73 1.07 -5.10
CA LEU A 146 13.50 2.08 -4.06
C LEU A 146 14.57 2.00 -2.97
N TYR A 147 14.91 0.79 -2.52
CA TYR A 147 16.00 0.57 -1.57
C TYR A 147 17.33 1.16 -2.07
N GLU A 148 17.74 0.83 -3.31
CA GLU A 148 18.96 1.38 -3.92
C GLU A 148 18.97 2.91 -3.97
N LEU A 149 17.85 3.53 -4.34
CA LEU A 149 17.72 4.99 -4.41
C LEU A 149 17.81 5.65 -3.03
N ILE A 150 17.31 4.98 -1.99
CA ILE A 150 17.41 5.45 -0.60
C ILE A 150 18.86 5.37 -0.12
N GLU A 151 19.53 4.23 -0.31
CA GLU A 151 20.92 4.03 0.07
C GLU A 151 21.87 5.02 -0.64
N ASP A 152 21.58 5.33 -1.91
CA ASP A 152 22.30 6.34 -2.69
C ASP A 152 21.99 7.80 -2.25
N GLY A 153 21.08 8.02 -1.30
CA GLY A 153 20.62 9.35 -0.88
C GLY A 153 19.84 10.13 -1.95
N LYS A 154 19.35 9.43 -2.98
CA LYS A 154 18.61 10.02 -4.12
C LYS A 154 17.09 10.07 -3.89
N LEU A 155 16.58 9.37 -2.88
CA LEU A 155 15.18 9.31 -2.55
C LEU A 155 14.98 9.32 -1.04
N ASN A 156 14.06 10.17 -0.56
CA ASN A 156 13.59 10.17 0.82
C ASN A 156 12.05 10.07 0.80
N PRO A 157 11.47 8.88 0.80
CA PRO A 157 10.02 8.71 0.69
C PRO A 157 9.33 9.00 2.02
N GLU A 158 8.10 9.51 1.95
CA GLU A 158 7.24 9.71 3.12
C GLU A 158 6.70 8.38 3.66
N LEU A 159 6.50 7.39 2.78
CA LEU A 159 6.06 6.04 3.11
C LEU A 159 6.33 5.08 1.94
N ILE A 160 6.71 3.85 2.26
CA ILE A 160 6.69 2.72 1.32
C ILE A 160 5.69 1.67 1.81
N ILE A 161 4.62 1.48 1.05
CA ILE A 161 3.69 0.35 1.20
C ILE A 161 4.25 -0.79 0.35
N GLY A 162 4.96 -1.73 1.01
CA GLY A 162 5.66 -2.84 0.36
C GLY A 162 4.88 -4.13 0.47
N VAL A 163 3.91 -4.33 -0.41
CA VAL A 163 3.00 -5.49 -0.37
C VAL A 163 2.93 -6.26 -1.71
N PRO A 164 4.05 -6.45 -2.44
CA PRO A 164 3.99 -7.28 -3.62
C PRO A 164 3.63 -8.72 -3.27
N VAL A 165 2.79 -9.36 -4.11
CA VAL A 165 2.46 -10.77 -4.03
C VAL A 165 3.39 -11.58 -4.93
N GLY A 166 3.82 -12.77 -4.50
CA GLY A 166 4.54 -13.68 -5.39
C GLY A 166 5.60 -14.53 -4.72
N PHE A 167 6.53 -15.06 -5.53
CA PHE A 167 7.45 -16.09 -5.10
C PHE A 167 8.94 -15.73 -5.31
N VAL A 168 9.28 -15.08 -6.44
CA VAL A 168 10.69 -14.78 -6.79
C VAL A 168 11.07 -13.43 -6.19
N ASN A 169 12.03 -13.42 -5.27
CA ASN A 169 12.56 -12.24 -4.59
C ASN A 169 11.54 -11.38 -3.83
N VAL A 170 10.31 -11.87 -3.63
CA VAL A 170 9.24 -11.10 -2.95
C VAL A 170 9.61 -10.89 -1.48
N VAL A 171 9.97 -11.96 -0.78
CA VAL A 171 10.32 -11.88 0.64
C VAL A 171 11.56 -11.00 0.83
N GLN A 172 12.60 -11.25 0.06
CA GLN A 172 13.87 -10.52 0.15
C GLN A 172 13.69 -9.03 -0.10
N SER A 173 12.92 -8.66 -1.12
CA SER A 173 12.68 -7.23 -1.43
C SER A 173 11.92 -6.50 -0.31
N LYS A 174 11.04 -7.18 0.40
CA LYS A 174 10.32 -6.63 1.55
C LYS A 174 11.23 -6.46 2.76
N GLU A 175 12.09 -7.44 3.05
CA GLU A 175 13.07 -7.33 4.13
C GLU A 175 14.04 -6.14 3.86
N LEU A 176 14.52 -5.95 2.61
CA LEU A 176 15.32 -4.78 2.25
C LEU A 176 14.64 -3.45 2.61
N ILE A 177 13.34 -3.32 2.33
CA ILE A 177 12.60 -2.10 2.68
C ILE A 177 12.50 -1.92 4.19
N MET A 178 12.29 -2.99 4.95
CA MET A 178 12.22 -2.90 6.41
C MET A 178 13.56 -2.51 7.03
N ASP A 179 14.67 -2.85 6.38
CA ASP A 179 16.04 -2.51 6.82
C ASP A 179 16.53 -1.15 6.29
N SER A 180 15.82 -0.52 5.35
CA SER A 180 16.25 0.73 4.68
C SER A 180 16.23 1.99 5.55
N GLY A 181 15.61 1.92 6.73
CA GLY A 181 15.38 3.11 7.58
C GLY A 181 14.25 4.03 7.10
N ALA A 182 13.67 3.82 5.91
CA ALA A 182 12.53 4.57 5.43
C ALA A 182 11.23 4.16 6.16
N PRO A 183 10.21 5.04 6.25
CA PRO A 183 8.91 4.66 6.80
C PRO A 183 8.25 3.59 5.92
N TYR A 184 7.74 2.51 6.55
CA TYR A 184 7.13 1.42 5.80
C TYR A 184 5.87 0.85 6.44
N ILE A 185 4.99 0.30 5.57
CA ILE A 185 3.94 -0.67 5.87
C ILE A 185 4.17 -1.86 4.93
N VAL A 186 4.55 -3.02 5.47
CA VAL A 186 4.97 -4.19 4.68
C VAL A 186 4.14 -5.40 5.09
N ALA A 187 3.60 -6.14 4.12
CA ALA A 187 3.07 -7.47 4.36
C ALA A 187 4.20 -8.50 4.26
N ARG A 188 4.77 -8.90 5.39
CA ARG A 188 5.88 -9.87 5.44
C ARG A 188 5.49 -11.20 4.79
N GLY A 189 6.43 -11.86 4.15
CA GLY A 189 6.18 -13.11 3.43
C GLY A 189 5.70 -12.88 2.00
N ARG A 190 4.93 -13.84 1.44
CA ARG A 190 4.57 -13.89 0.02
C ARG A 190 3.24 -13.24 -0.33
N LYS A 191 2.38 -13.00 0.67
CA LYS A 191 1.04 -12.43 0.48
C LYS A 191 1.10 -10.92 0.21
N GLY A 192 0.10 -10.45 -0.50
CA GLY A 192 -0.01 -9.05 -0.91
C GLY A 192 -0.89 -8.89 -2.15
N GLY A 193 -0.60 -7.86 -2.93
CA GLY A 193 -1.30 -7.60 -4.19
C GLY A 193 -1.60 -6.12 -4.41
N SER A 194 -1.91 -5.76 -5.65
CA SER A 194 -2.31 -4.40 -6.00
C SER A 194 -3.58 -3.94 -5.26
N ASN A 195 -4.49 -4.86 -4.97
CA ASN A 195 -5.69 -4.61 -4.15
C ASN A 195 -5.32 -4.25 -2.72
N ILE A 196 -4.34 -4.94 -2.11
CA ILE A 196 -3.85 -4.66 -0.76
C ILE A 196 -3.13 -3.31 -0.71
N ALA A 197 -2.29 -3.00 -1.71
CA ALA A 197 -1.63 -1.71 -1.82
C ALA A 197 -2.65 -0.55 -1.87
N ALA A 198 -3.67 -0.65 -2.73
CA ALA A 198 -4.74 0.33 -2.81
C ALA A 198 -5.59 0.39 -1.53
N CYS A 199 -5.85 -0.76 -0.90
CA CYS A 199 -6.59 -0.86 0.35
C CYS A 199 -5.91 -0.08 1.49
N ILE A 200 -4.60 -0.25 1.66
CA ILE A 200 -3.82 0.47 2.69
C ILE A 200 -3.85 1.98 2.42
N CYS A 201 -3.66 2.41 1.17
CA CYS A 201 -3.79 3.83 0.80
C CYS A 201 -5.19 4.39 1.17
N ASN A 202 -6.25 3.65 0.86
CA ASN A 202 -7.61 4.06 1.17
C ASN A 202 -7.89 4.06 2.67
N ALA A 203 -7.36 3.10 3.42
CA ALA A 203 -7.47 3.07 4.88
C ALA A 203 -6.90 4.37 5.51
N LEU A 204 -5.70 4.79 5.09
CA LEU A 204 -5.08 6.03 5.54
C LEU A 204 -5.95 7.26 5.21
N LEU A 205 -6.51 7.32 3.99
CA LEU A 205 -7.42 8.41 3.58
C LEU A 205 -8.69 8.45 4.43
N TYR A 206 -9.29 7.29 4.73
CA TYR A 206 -10.50 7.21 5.56
C TYR A 206 -10.23 7.57 7.02
N MET A 207 -9.05 7.21 7.55
CA MET A 207 -8.63 7.63 8.89
C MET A 207 -8.51 9.17 8.99
N ILE A 208 -7.99 9.84 7.96
CA ILE A 208 -7.90 11.30 7.92
C ILE A 208 -9.29 11.94 7.89
N ASP A 209 -10.23 11.35 7.16
CA ASP A 209 -11.60 11.85 7.01
C ASP A 209 -12.51 11.55 8.21
N ASN A 210 -11.99 10.88 9.25
CA ASN A 210 -12.79 10.36 10.37
C ASN A 210 -13.97 9.48 9.91
N ARG A 211 -13.86 8.86 8.78
CA ARG A 211 -14.78 7.82 8.35
C ARG A 211 -14.46 6.54 9.13
N ARG A 212 -14.87 6.54 10.39
CA ARG A 212 -14.93 5.34 11.21
C ARG A 212 -16.27 4.70 10.89
N ASP A 213 -16.20 3.55 10.29
CA ASP A 213 -17.36 2.70 10.10
C ASP A 213 -17.70 1.96 11.38
#